data_0c5278ee3f45b60afd843b3807a44a9b
#
_entry.id   0c5278ee3f45b60afd843b3807a44a9b
#
_cell.length_a   1.000
_cell.length_b   1.000
_cell.length_c   1.000
_cell.angle_alpha   90.00
_cell.angle_beta   90.00
_cell.angle_gamma   90.00
#
_symmetry.space_group_name_H-M   'P 1'
#
loop_
_entity.id
_entity.type
_entity.pdbx_description
1 polymer ?
#
loop_
_entity_poly.entity_id
_entity_poly.type
_entity_poly.pdbx_seq_one_letter_code
_entity_poly.pdbx_strand_id
1 'polypeptide(L)'
;VDIALDLVTKYGYITGGRTYTVADRNEAWQIMLLKGHRYIARKVQNDEVTYIANAFAFDKVDVNSKDVIMSPDLIEHAIKTGHYKPAKAGDYSDFSFRKAYQPIERRSADWNKDRAQTAWEMLMGKETMDQEAFPYSVKPTKKLTVSDVQKIVSGHWKREARTSGFFHQSMRDICNVGTFESVVYEMNADPLLT
;
A
#
# COMPACT_ATOMS: atom_id res chain seq x y z
N VAL A 1 -10.11 -13.14 2.29
CA VAL A 1 -8.66 -13.27 2.09
C VAL A 1 -8.34 -14.63 1.50
N ASP A 2 -8.72 -15.74 2.14
CA ASP A 2 -8.31 -17.13 1.79
C ASP A 2 -8.58 -17.49 0.33
N ILE A 3 -9.77 -17.21 -0.19
CA ILE A 3 -10.13 -17.48 -1.59
C ILE A 3 -9.15 -16.78 -2.55
N ALA A 4 -8.78 -15.53 -2.28
CA ALA A 4 -7.84 -14.78 -3.12
C ALA A 4 -6.44 -15.40 -3.09
N LEU A 5 -5.97 -15.82 -1.92
CA LEU A 5 -4.68 -16.48 -1.76
C LEU A 5 -4.66 -17.87 -2.40
N ASP A 6 -5.73 -18.63 -2.29
CA ASP A 6 -5.88 -19.94 -2.95
C ASP A 6 -5.84 -19.80 -4.48
N LEU A 7 -6.53 -18.80 -5.03
CA LEU A 7 -6.49 -18.53 -6.48
C LEU A 7 -5.09 -18.20 -6.96
N VAL A 8 -4.35 -17.37 -6.24
CA VAL A 8 -2.96 -17.02 -6.58
C VAL A 8 -2.04 -18.23 -6.44
N THR A 9 -2.23 -19.01 -5.39
CA THR A 9 -1.44 -20.26 -5.18
C THR A 9 -1.69 -21.25 -6.29
N LYS A 10 -2.92 -21.38 -6.78
CA LYS A 10 -3.30 -22.36 -7.81
C LYS A 10 -2.97 -21.89 -9.23
N TYR A 11 -3.30 -20.66 -9.55
CA TYR A 11 -3.24 -20.16 -10.94
C TYR A 11 -2.11 -19.16 -11.19
N GLY A 12 -1.55 -18.58 -10.13
CA GLY A 12 -0.53 -17.54 -10.23
C GLY A 12 -1.09 -16.19 -10.64
N TYR A 13 -0.17 -15.22 -10.74
CA TYR A 13 -0.43 -13.86 -11.18
C TYR A 13 0.55 -13.48 -12.29
N ILE A 14 0.07 -12.91 -13.38
CA ILE A 14 0.85 -12.77 -14.63
C ILE A 14 1.60 -11.45 -14.76
N THR A 15 1.25 -10.41 -14.00
CA THR A 15 1.87 -9.08 -14.12
C THR A 15 2.92 -8.83 -13.05
N GLY A 16 3.62 -7.68 -13.16
CA GLY A 16 4.76 -7.33 -12.29
C GLY A 16 4.43 -7.05 -10.82
N GLY A 17 3.16 -7.08 -10.45
CA GLY A 17 2.71 -6.89 -9.08
C GLY A 17 1.42 -6.06 -9.01
N ARG A 18 0.63 -6.32 -7.97
CA ARG A 18 -0.60 -5.60 -7.68
C ARG A 18 -0.92 -5.68 -6.20
N THR A 19 -1.57 -4.65 -5.68
CA THR A 19 -2.19 -4.68 -4.36
C THR A 19 -3.70 -4.71 -4.50
N TYR A 20 -4.34 -5.63 -3.78
CA TYR A 20 -5.78 -5.65 -3.57
C TYR A 20 -6.08 -5.29 -2.13
N THR A 21 -7.12 -4.49 -1.91
CA THR A 21 -7.70 -4.28 -0.59
C THR A 21 -8.97 -5.11 -0.50
N VAL A 22 -9.06 -5.92 0.54
CA VAL A 22 -10.23 -6.71 0.87
C VAL A 22 -10.69 -6.29 2.25
N ALA A 23 -11.93 -5.87 2.38
CA ALA A 23 -12.45 -5.39 3.65
C ALA A 23 -13.90 -5.82 3.86
N ASP A 24 -14.25 -6.00 5.13
CA ASP A 24 -15.61 -6.07 5.61
C ASP A 24 -15.78 -5.10 6.79
N ARG A 25 -16.92 -5.14 7.48
CA ARG A 25 -17.20 -4.28 8.63
C ARG A 25 -16.27 -4.50 9.83
N ASN A 26 -15.56 -5.62 9.90
CA ASN A 26 -14.77 -6.03 11.05
C ASN A 26 -13.27 -5.87 10.83
N GLU A 27 -12.81 -6.07 9.57
CA GLU A 27 -11.39 -6.07 9.26
C GLU A 27 -11.09 -5.67 7.81
N ALA A 28 -9.89 -5.19 7.60
CA ALA A 28 -9.34 -4.89 6.28
C ALA A 28 -7.97 -5.53 6.11
N TRP A 29 -7.74 -6.08 4.92
CA TRP A 29 -6.48 -6.70 4.52
C TRP A 29 -5.99 -6.11 3.21
N GLN A 30 -4.69 -5.98 3.10
CA GLN A 30 -4.02 -5.69 1.84
C GLN A 30 -3.24 -6.90 1.37
N ILE A 31 -3.54 -7.35 0.16
CA ILE A 31 -2.92 -8.49 -0.47
C ILE A 31 -2.03 -7.98 -1.59
N MET A 32 -0.73 -8.15 -1.47
CA MET A 32 0.26 -7.78 -2.48
C MET A 32 0.71 -9.01 -3.23
N LEU A 33 0.43 -9.02 -4.53
CA LEU A 33 0.75 -10.13 -5.43
C LEU A 33 2.03 -9.83 -6.19
N LEU A 34 2.84 -10.85 -6.36
CA LEU A 34 4.00 -10.87 -7.25
C LEU A 34 3.70 -11.71 -8.49
N LYS A 35 4.48 -11.51 -9.54
CA LYS A 35 4.43 -12.41 -10.69
C LYS A 35 4.71 -13.84 -10.27
N GLY A 36 3.90 -14.79 -10.75
CA GLY A 36 3.91 -16.19 -10.34
C GLY A 36 2.96 -16.43 -9.17
N HIS A 37 3.35 -17.26 -8.22
CA HIS A 37 2.47 -17.77 -7.15
C HIS A 37 2.73 -17.11 -5.79
N ARG A 38 3.52 -16.02 -5.75
CA ARG A 38 3.94 -15.39 -4.50
C ARG A 38 3.10 -14.21 -4.13
N TYR A 39 2.87 -14.10 -2.84
CA TYR A 39 2.08 -13.02 -2.25
C TYR A 39 2.50 -12.75 -0.80
N ILE A 40 2.10 -11.60 -0.34
CA ILE A 40 2.02 -11.27 1.08
C ILE A 40 0.72 -10.53 1.34
N ALA A 41 0.03 -10.89 2.41
CA ALA A 41 -1.15 -10.20 2.89
C ALA A 41 -0.90 -9.67 4.30
N ARG A 42 -1.38 -8.48 4.59
CA ARG A 42 -1.28 -7.88 5.92
C ARG A 42 -2.60 -7.24 6.31
N LYS A 43 -2.99 -7.50 7.56
CA LYS A 43 -4.14 -6.87 8.19
C LYS A 43 -3.84 -5.41 8.50
N VAL A 44 -4.80 -4.53 8.27
CA VAL A 44 -4.79 -3.16 8.77
C VAL A 44 -5.42 -3.15 10.15
N GLN A 45 -4.79 -2.52 11.12
CA GLN A 45 -5.35 -2.46 12.48
C GLN A 45 -6.63 -1.61 12.49
N ASN A 46 -7.58 -1.96 13.35
CA ASN A 46 -8.93 -1.37 13.34
C ASN A 46 -8.96 0.14 13.61
N ASP A 47 -7.93 0.68 14.25
CA ASP A 47 -7.80 2.10 14.57
C ASP A 47 -6.74 2.81 13.70
N GLU A 48 -6.28 2.14 12.65
CA GLU A 48 -5.27 2.65 11.72
C GLU A 48 -5.83 2.83 10.31
N VAL A 49 -5.13 3.64 9.56
CA VAL A 49 -5.38 3.88 8.13
C VAL A 49 -4.12 3.58 7.35
N THR A 50 -4.29 3.04 6.15
CA THR A 50 -3.22 2.79 5.21
C THR A 50 -3.45 3.55 3.91
N TYR A 51 -2.36 3.91 3.24
CA TYR A 51 -2.38 4.51 1.92
C TYR A 51 -1.38 3.80 1.00
N ILE A 52 -1.80 3.52 -0.22
CA ILE A 52 -0.96 2.90 -1.24
C ILE A 52 -0.98 3.76 -2.50
N ALA A 53 0.19 4.21 -2.92
CA ALA A 53 0.42 4.71 -4.27
C ALA A 53 0.70 3.55 -5.24
N ASN A 54 1.40 3.78 -6.35
CA ASN A 54 1.80 2.72 -7.28
C ASN A 54 3.09 2.00 -6.81
N ALA A 55 3.18 1.73 -5.52
CA ALA A 55 4.31 1.08 -4.88
C ALA A 55 3.83 0.13 -3.77
N PHE A 56 4.60 -0.91 -3.49
CA PHE A 56 4.30 -1.75 -2.34
C PHE A 56 4.49 -0.97 -1.04
N ALA A 57 3.50 -1.01 -0.16
CA ALA A 57 3.54 -0.29 1.11
C ALA A 57 4.30 -1.05 2.21
N PHE A 58 4.47 -2.37 2.07
CA PHE A 58 5.19 -3.15 3.07
C PHE A 58 6.69 -2.87 3.01
N ASP A 59 7.24 -2.36 4.09
CA ASP A 59 8.67 -2.34 4.31
C ASP A 59 9.07 -3.52 5.21
N LYS A 60 9.26 -3.31 6.47
CA LYS A 60 9.59 -4.39 7.41
C LYS A 60 8.38 -5.27 7.69
N VAL A 61 8.61 -6.56 7.68
CA VAL A 61 7.57 -7.56 7.89
C VAL A 61 7.95 -8.42 9.10
N ASP A 62 7.12 -8.40 10.13
CA ASP A 62 7.19 -9.40 11.17
C ASP A 62 6.60 -10.72 10.65
N VAL A 63 7.48 -11.62 10.27
CA VAL A 63 7.11 -12.92 9.69
C VAL A 63 6.37 -13.86 10.67
N ASN A 64 6.43 -13.56 11.97
CA ASN A 64 5.76 -14.32 13.02
C ASN A 64 4.42 -13.71 13.43
N SER A 65 4.05 -12.57 12.87
CA SER A 65 2.80 -11.92 13.20
C SER A 65 1.61 -12.68 12.63
N LYS A 66 0.57 -12.89 13.44
CA LYS A 66 -0.72 -13.43 13.00
C LYS A 66 -1.48 -12.52 12.01
N ASP A 67 -1.07 -11.26 11.94
CA ASP A 67 -1.63 -10.25 11.02
C ASP A 67 -0.90 -10.23 9.67
N VAL A 68 -0.02 -11.21 9.43
CA VAL A 68 0.72 -11.38 8.17
C VAL A 68 0.54 -12.82 7.66
N ILE A 69 0.16 -12.94 6.40
CA ILE A 69 0.09 -14.20 5.67
C ILE A 69 0.95 -14.05 4.42
N MET A 70 1.82 -15.02 4.15
CA MET A 70 2.67 -14.96 2.97
C MET A 70 2.87 -16.36 2.35
N SER A 71 3.21 -16.39 1.08
CA SER A 71 3.57 -17.65 0.42
C SER A 71 4.80 -18.27 1.10
N PRO A 72 4.84 -19.61 1.28
CA PRO A 72 5.87 -20.28 2.08
C PRO A 72 7.30 -20.02 1.62
N ASP A 73 7.51 -19.82 0.32
CA ASP A 73 8.83 -19.65 -0.28
C ASP A 73 9.20 -18.18 -0.54
N LEU A 74 8.42 -17.21 -0.02
CA LEU A 74 8.62 -15.79 -0.34
C LEU A 74 10.03 -15.30 -0.02
N ILE A 75 10.50 -15.51 1.21
CA ILE A 75 11.82 -15.06 1.65
C ILE A 75 12.94 -15.85 1.01
N GLU A 76 12.78 -17.17 0.91
CA GLU A 76 13.77 -18.03 0.25
C GLU A 76 13.95 -17.66 -1.22
N HIS A 77 12.87 -17.32 -1.90
CA HIS A 77 12.94 -16.82 -3.27
C HIS A 77 13.73 -15.51 -3.37
N ALA A 78 13.50 -14.57 -2.46
CA ALA A 78 14.24 -13.30 -2.43
C ALA A 78 15.74 -13.54 -2.22
N ILE A 79 16.10 -14.51 -1.36
CA ILE A 79 17.50 -14.91 -1.13
C ILE A 79 18.07 -15.54 -2.39
N LYS A 80 17.37 -16.53 -2.96
CA LYS A 80 17.81 -17.27 -4.15
C LYS A 80 18.01 -16.37 -5.37
N THR A 81 17.22 -15.35 -5.50
CA THR A 81 17.31 -14.37 -6.61
C THR A 81 18.26 -13.21 -6.34
N GLY A 82 18.90 -13.18 -5.17
CA GLY A 82 19.84 -12.11 -4.79
C GLY A 82 19.19 -10.78 -4.40
N HIS A 83 17.88 -10.75 -4.25
CA HIS A 83 17.14 -9.55 -3.87
C HIS A 83 17.16 -9.28 -2.35
N TYR A 84 17.54 -10.28 -1.57
CA TYR A 84 17.71 -10.17 -0.13
C TYR A 84 18.87 -11.04 0.34
N LYS A 85 19.65 -10.53 1.29
CA LYS A 85 20.71 -11.26 1.96
C LYS A 85 20.54 -11.03 3.47
N PRO A 86 20.11 -12.05 4.24
CA PRO A 86 19.97 -11.90 5.68
C PRO A 86 21.33 -11.66 6.34
N ALA A 87 21.35 -10.83 7.38
CA ALA A 87 22.56 -10.57 8.16
C ALA A 87 23.06 -11.83 8.88
N LYS A 88 22.14 -12.70 9.30
CA LYS A 88 22.41 -14.01 9.90
C LYS A 88 21.48 -15.04 9.31
N ALA A 89 22.00 -16.21 8.97
CA ALA A 89 21.22 -17.30 8.44
C ALA A 89 20.04 -17.66 9.38
N GLY A 90 18.83 -17.70 8.82
CA GLY A 90 17.60 -18.01 9.56
C GLY A 90 17.01 -16.81 10.35
N ASP A 91 17.67 -15.67 10.37
CA ASP A 91 17.12 -14.44 10.93
C ASP A 91 16.62 -13.54 9.79
N TYR A 92 15.31 -13.32 9.75
CA TYR A 92 14.63 -12.51 8.73
C TYR A 92 14.01 -11.24 9.32
N SER A 93 14.43 -10.82 10.51
CA SER A 93 13.92 -9.65 11.21
C SER A 93 14.15 -8.32 10.45
N ASP A 94 15.13 -8.31 9.57
CA ASP A 94 15.46 -7.16 8.70
C ASP A 94 14.85 -7.26 7.29
N PHE A 95 14.04 -8.31 7.02
CA PHE A 95 13.43 -8.49 5.71
C PHE A 95 12.48 -7.36 5.37
N SER A 96 12.73 -6.71 4.24
CA SER A 96 11.87 -5.68 3.66
C SER A 96 11.26 -6.20 2.36
N PHE A 97 9.95 -6.42 2.35
CA PHE A 97 9.24 -6.87 1.16
C PHE A 97 9.38 -5.86 0.01
N ARG A 98 9.21 -4.58 0.30
CA ARG A 98 9.34 -3.51 -0.68
C ARG A 98 10.74 -3.44 -1.29
N LYS A 99 11.79 -3.57 -0.47
CA LYS A 99 13.16 -3.54 -0.98
C LYS A 99 13.50 -4.78 -1.81
N ALA A 100 12.97 -5.94 -1.42
CA ALA A 100 13.23 -7.19 -2.11
C ALA A 100 12.50 -7.31 -3.45
N TYR A 101 11.28 -6.78 -3.55
CA TYR A 101 10.40 -7.09 -4.68
C TYR A 101 9.97 -5.89 -5.52
N GLN A 102 10.27 -4.69 -5.09
CA GLN A 102 9.97 -3.51 -5.88
C GLN A 102 11.21 -2.95 -6.56
N PRO A 103 11.20 -2.80 -7.91
CA PRO A 103 12.29 -2.16 -8.63
C PRO A 103 12.61 -0.77 -8.07
N ILE A 104 13.90 -0.44 -8.00
CA ILE A 104 14.37 0.82 -7.41
C ILE A 104 13.77 2.04 -8.12
N GLU A 105 13.60 1.96 -9.45
CA GLU A 105 13.04 3.02 -10.28
C GLU A 105 11.60 3.36 -9.89
N ARG A 106 10.84 2.34 -9.44
CA ARG A 106 9.47 2.54 -8.95
C ARG A 106 9.46 3.06 -7.52
N ARG A 107 10.33 2.51 -6.67
CA ARG A 107 10.42 2.86 -5.25
C ARG A 107 10.92 4.31 -5.07
N SER A 108 11.89 4.73 -5.88
CA SER A 108 12.47 6.07 -5.81
C SER A 108 11.77 7.11 -6.69
N ALA A 109 10.74 6.72 -7.46
CA ALA A 109 10.04 7.64 -8.34
C ALA A 109 9.33 8.76 -7.57
N ASP A 110 9.67 10.01 -7.86
CA ASP A 110 9.11 11.18 -7.20
C ASP A 110 7.58 11.19 -7.21
N TRP A 111 6.98 10.86 -8.35
CA TRP A 111 5.52 10.83 -8.46
C TRP A 111 4.85 9.82 -7.51
N ASN A 112 5.52 8.73 -7.12
CA ASN A 112 5.03 7.79 -6.09
C ASN A 112 5.22 8.35 -4.69
N LYS A 113 6.41 8.87 -4.42
CA LYS A 113 6.79 9.44 -3.13
C LYS A 113 5.91 10.63 -2.77
N ASP A 114 5.71 11.55 -3.71
CA ASP A 114 4.93 12.76 -3.47
C ASP A 114 3.45 12.49 -3.20
N ARG A 115 2.87 11.50 -3.90
CA ARG A 115 1.49 11.07 -3.59
C ARG A 115 1.39 10.47 -2.20
N ALA A 116 2.33 9.60 -1.84
CA ALA A 116 2.37 9.02 -0.50
C ALA A 116 2.61 10.11 0.56
N GLN A 117 3.54 11.03 0.32
CA GLN A 117 3.80 12.16 1.20
C GLN A 117 2.53 12.99 1.42
N THR A 118 1.83 13.37 0.34
CA THR A 118 0.58 14.14 0.44
C THR A 118 -0.46 13.43 1.31
N ALA A 119 -0.66 12.12 1.10
CA ALA A 119 -1.62 11.37 1.89
C ALA A 119 -1.22 11.31 3.38
N TRP A 120 0.04 11.04 3.67
CA TRP A 120 0.53 10.95 5.05
C TRP A 120 0.52 12.30 5.77
N GLU A 121 0.84 13.41 5.08
CA GLU A 121 0.71 14.75 5.63
C GLU A 121 -0.74 15.05 6.04
N MET A 122 -1.69 14.73 5.17
CA MET A 122 -3.12 14.93 5.45
C MET A 122 -3.64 14.06 6.61
N LEU A 123 -3.11 12.85 6.74
CA LEU A 123 -3.53 11.89 7.77
C LEU A 123 -2.88 12.15 9.14
N MET A 124 -1.64 12.60 9.15
CA MET A 124 -0.84 12.74 10.37
C MET A 124 -0.63 14.20 10.78
N GLY A 125 -0.98 15.16 9.94
CA GLY A 125 -0.74 16.59 10.19
C GLY A 125 0.75 16.97 10.22
N LYS A 126 1.61 16.18 9.59
CA LYS A 126 3.06 16.43 9.53
C LYS A 126 3.45 16.86 8.12
N GLU A 127 4.18 17.98 8.02
CA GLU A 127 4.58 18.53 6.74
C GLU A 127 5.70 17.75 6.05
N THR A 128 6.49 16.99 6.80
CA THR A 128 7.62 16.24 6.25
C THR A 128 7.71 14.84 6.85
N MET A 129 7.93 13.86 6.01
CA MET A 129 8.20 12.48 6.38
C MET A 129 9.41 11.97 5.61
N ASP A 130 10.13 11.01 6.19
CA ASP A 130 11.14 10.26 5.45
C ASP A 130 10.47 9.42 4.36
N GLN A 131 10.61 9.85 3.11
CA GLN A 131 10.00 9.19 1.95
C GLN A 131 10.55 7.80 1.66
N GLU A 132 11.70 7.44 2.24
CA GLU A 132 12.25 6.07 2.14
C GLU A 132 11.69 5.14 3.23
N ALA A 133 11.06 5.71 4.25
CA ALA A 133 10.56 4.99 5.43
C ALA A 133 9.08 5.26 5.72
N PHE A 134 8.23 5.42 4.70
CA PHE A 134 6.80 5.54 4.90
C PHE A 134 6.25 4.33 5.67
N PRO A 135 5.45 4.56 6.71
CA PRO A 135 4.82 3.48 7.45
C PRO A 135 3.82 2.72 6.56
N TYR A 136 3.55 1.48 6.91
CA TYR A 136 2.47 0.70 6.27
C TYR A 136 1.10 1.28 6.62
N SER A 137 0.89 1.58 7.87
CA SER A 137 -0.34 2.18 8.40
C SER A 137 -0.02 3.12 9.54
N VAL A 138 -0.93 4.02 9.83
CA VAL A 138 -0.81 4.97 10.94
C VAL A 138 -2.14 5.14 11.63
N LYS A 139 -2.09 5.44 12.91
CA LYS A 139 -3.24 5.95 13.65
C LYS A 139 -3.47 7.41 13.25
N PRO A 140 -4.62 7.75 12.64
CA PRO A 140 -4.88 9.12 12.23
C PRO A 140 -5.06 10.03 13.45
N THR A 141 -4.79 11.31 13.29
CA THR A 141 -4.90 12.32 14.38
C THR A 141 -6.34 12.52 14.87
N LYS A 142 -7.32 12.11 14.06
CA LYS A 142 -8.75 12.17 14.38
C LYS A 142 -9.48 11.02 13.67
N LYS A 143 -10.70 10.72 14.13
CA LYS A 143 -11.60 9.82 13.38
C LYS A 143 -11.90 10.45 12.01
N LEU A 144 -11.64 9.68 10.95
CA LEU A 144 -11.88 10.11 9.58
C LEU A 144 -13.37 10.03 9.23
N THR A 145 -13.85 11.03 8.51
CA THR A 145 -15.17 11.02 7.88
C THR A 145 -15.04 10.71 6.39
N VAL A 146 -16.14 10.39 5.72
CA VAL A 146 -16.19 10.25 4.26
C VAL A 146 -15.62 11.48 3.57
N SER A 147 -15.95 12.68 4.07
CA SER A 147 -15.40 13.95 3.53
C SER A 147 -13.89 14.06 3.69
N ASP A 148 -13.32 13.55 4.80
CA ASP A 148 -11.86 13.53 4.97
C ASP A 148 -11.20 12.60 3.96
N VAL A 149 -11.77 11.40 3.74
CA VAL A 149 -11.28 10.47 2.72
C VAL A 149 -11.37 11.07 1.32
N GLN A 150 -12.49 11.69 0.97
CA GLN A 150 -12.67 12.39 -0.31
C GLN A 150 -11.62 13.48 -0.52
N LYS A 151 -11.29 14.26 0.51
CA LYS A 151 -10.22 15.27 0.46
C LYS A 151 -8.85 14.65 0.23
N ILE A 152 -8.55 13.51 0.85
CA ILE A 152 -7.27 12.81 0.65
C ILE A 152 -7.15 12.30 -0.78
N VAL A 153 -8.17 11.61 -1.31
CA VAL A 153 -8.11 11.05 -2.68
C VAL A 153 -8.11 12.13 -3.77
N SER A 154 -8.56 13.35 -3.45
CA SER A 154 -8.46 14.53 -4.31
C SER A 154 -7.22 15.41 -4.01
N GLY A 155 -6.27 14.92 -3.21
CA GLY A 155 -5.11 15.68 -2.77
C GLY A 155 -4.12 16.00 -3.89
N HIS A 156 -3.48 17.18 -3.78
CA HIS A 156 -2.47 17.65 -4.69
C HIS A 156 -1.15 17.89 -3.95
N TRP A 157 -0.05 17.50 -4.58
CA TRP A 157 1.30 17.72 -4.06
C TRP A 157 1.61 19.22 -4.00
N LYS A 158 2.11 19.67 -2.83
CA LYS A 158 2.47 21.07 -2.55
C LYS A 158 1.47 22.00 -3.22
N ARG A 159 0.42 22.34 -2.54
CA ARG A 159 -0.68 23.23 -2.99
C ARG A 159 -0.21 24.59 -3.56
N GLU A 160 0.80 24.58 -4.39
CA GLU A 160 1.13 25.74 -5.19
C GLU A 160 -0.14 26.11 -5.97
N ALA A 161 -0.51 27.37 -5.88
CA ALA A 161 -1.63 27.93 -6.62
C ALA A 161 -1.39 27.60 -8.09
N ARG A 162 -1.92 26.47 -8.55
CA ARG A 162 -1.90 26.11 -9.94
C ARG A 162 -2.84 27.07 -10.61
N THR A 163 -2.24 28.06 -11.22
CA THR A 163 -2.92 28.99 -12.10
C THR A 163 -3.74 28.20 -13.10
N SER A 164 -5.04 28.28 -12.95
CA SER A 164 -6.06 28.03 -13.95
C SER A 164 -5.78 26.89 -14.96
N GLY A 165 -6.36 25.78 -14.74
CA GLY A 165 -6.51 24.76 -15.78
C GLY A 165 -7.56 23.75 -15.34
N PHE A 166 -8.51 23.49 -16.19
CA PHE A 166 -9.57 22.49 -16.03
C PHE A 166 -9.01 21.06 -15.86
N PHE A 167 -7.69 20.89 -16.00
CA PHE A 167 -7.04 19.59 -15.98
C PHE A 167 -5.88 19.58 -14.99
N HIS A 168 -5.97 18.69 -14.01
CA HIS A 168 -4.85 18.30 -13.16
C HIS A 168 -3.85 17.53 -14.01
N GLN A 169 -2.67 18.07 -14.23
CA GLN A 169 -1.71 17.47 -15.17
C GLN A 169 -0.50 16.83 -14.51
N SER A 170 -0.42 16.83 -13.18
CA SER A 170 0.72 16.27 -12.50
C SER A 170 0.51 14.83 -12.10
N MET A 171 1.43 13.96 -12.50
CA MET A 171 1.52 12.59 -11.99
C MET A 171 1.89 12.53 -10.50
N ARG A 172 2.33 13.64 -9.90
CA ARG A 172 2.71 13.76 -8.49
C ARG A 172 1.51 13.95 -7.56
N ASP A 173 0.33 14.25 -8.11
CA ASP A 173 -0.90 14.41 -7.35
C ASP A 173 -1.59 13.06 -7.11
N ILE A 174 -2.30 12.91 -6.00
CA ILE A 174 -3.18 11.75 -5.77
C ILE A 174 -4.28 11.78 -6.83
N CYS A 175 -4.96 12.93 -6.97
CA CYS A 175 -5.87 13.20 -8.08
C CYS A 175 -5.06 13.62 -9.31
N ASN A 176 -4.58 12.67 -10.09
CA ASN A 176 -3.75 12.92 -11.27
C ASN A 176 -4.50 12.72 -12.58
N VAL A 177 -3.84 13.07 -13.69
CA VAL A 177 -4.41 12.99 -15.05
C VAL A 177 -4.89 11.58 -15.43
N GLY A 178 -4.37 10.54 -14.81
CA GLY A 178 -4.78 9.14 -15.06
C GLY A 178 -5.85 8.62 -14.12
N THR A 179 -6.44 9.46 -13.27
CA THR A 179 -7.52 9.05 -12.36
C THR A 179 -8.84 9.07 -13.13
N PHE A 180 -9.36 7.88 -13.44
CA PHE A 180 -10.66 7.72 -14.10
C PHE A 180 -11.81 7.70 -13.13
N GLU A 181 -11.59 7.19 -11.93
CA GLU A 181 -12.61 6.95 -10.93
C GLU A 181 -12.04 7.12 -9.54
N SER A 182 -12.83 7.65 -8.64
CA SER A 182 -12.56 7.72 -7.21
C SER A 182 -13.81 7.31 -6.46
N VAL A 183 -13.73 6.16 -5.79
CA VAL A 183 -14.87 5.56 -5.08
C VAL A 183 -14.55 5.48 -3.59
N VAL A 184 -15.51 5.82 -2.77
CA VAL A 184 -15.47 5.64 -1.32
C VAL A 184 -16.56 4.65 -0.93
N TYR A 185 -16.15 3.53 -0.36
CA TYR A 185 -17.06 2.53 0.20
C TYR A 185 -17.15 2.71 1.71
N GLU A 186 -18.34 2.88 2.23
CA GLU A 186 -18.61 2.83 3.65
C GLU A 186 -19.15 1.43 4.00
N MET A 187 -18.35 0.68 4.79
CA MET A 187 -18.71 -0.70 5.15
C MET A 187 -19.86 -0.72 6.13
N ASN A 188 -21.00 -1.23 5.70
CA ASN A 188 -22.21 -1.35 6.50
C ASN A 188 -22.33 -2.73 7.15
N ALA A 189 -23.13 -2.82 8.23
CA ALA A 189 -23.51 -4.08 8.84
C ALA A 189 -24.34 -4.95 7.87
N ASP A 190 -25.14 -4.31 7.02
CA ASP A 190 -25.89 -4.95 5.93
C ASP A 190 -25.10 -4.74 4.63
N PRO A 191 -24.57 -5.81 4.01
CA PRO A 191 -23.78 -5.72 2.77
C PRO A 191 -24.61 -5.25 1.57
N LEU A 192 -25.93 -5.22 1.63
CA LEU A 192 -26.79 -4.71 0.57
C LEU A 192 -26.93 -3.17 0.61
N LEU A 193 -26.46 -2.55 1.69
CA LEU A 193 -26.49 -1.08 1.89
C LEU A 193 -25.11 -0.42 1.69
N THR A 194 -24.13 -1.14 1.15
CA THR A 194 -22.77 -0.66 0.89
C THR A 194 -22.64 -0.14 -0.53
#